data_3a911f23ed00365dad169e119f022308
#
_entry.id   3a911f23ed00365dad169e119f022308
#
_cell.length_a   1.000
_cell.length_b   1.000
_cell.length_c   1.000
_cell.angle_alpha   90.00
_cell.angle_beta   90.00
_cell.angle_gamma   90.00
#
_symmetry.space_group_name_H-M   'P 1'
#
loop_
_entity.id
_entity.type
_entity.pdbx_description
1 polymer ?
#
loop_
_entity_poly.entity_id
_entity_poly.type
_entity_poly.pdbx_seq_one_letter_code
_entity_poly.pdbx_strand_id
1 'polypeptide(L)'
;MTKHVEPDKILVRMPSLRAVRSFVAAAKYLSFTRAAEALCVTQAAISRQIRELEAHLGVELFKRTGRAVELTEAGTLFYDAAYLSFVNIAQAAERIQSTRAGKPALTICCSTAFSGLWLSRRLPDFFANNPDIDINVVTTGNFLQMEPGVHPDLFINKISDPREGYHSIPLFYDLIYPVCTPDFLRDNPAIASLEGLRDTVLLNLSPYGRAQVAEHVDWSVWFSFFDINLETRTRDDKHLFNANDYNMLIQMVLNHQGVSLGWHHLVAPLVEQGLLVRPVAQEMIFREKRHYLTYPESKADNEVLCRFRDWFLGCMDDERISALEAK
;
A
#
# COMPACT_ATOMS: atom_id res chain seq x y z
N MET A 1 32.74 -18.54 23.48
CA MET A 1 31.35 -18.87 23.73
C MET A 1 30.63 -18.88 22.38
N THR A 2 30.37 -20.05 21.81
CA THR A 2 29.59 -20.20 20.57
C THR A 2 28.13 -19.83 20.87
N LYS A 3 27.63 -18.74 20.29
CA LYS A 3 26.20 -18.39 20.35
C LYS A 3 25.43 -19.56 19.70
N HIS A 4 24.61 -20.25 20.50
CA HIS A 4 23.64 -21.22 19.99
C HIS A 4 22.64 -20.46 19.09
N VAL A 5 22.72 -20.68 17.78
CA VAL A 5 21.75 -20.13 16.82
C VAL A 5 20.55 -21.08 16.82
N GLU A 6 19.36 -20.57 17.17
CA GLU A 6 18.14 -21.36 17.02
C GLU A 6 17.87 -21.64 15.54
N PRO A 7 17.48 -22.89 15.18
CA PRO A 7 17.17 -23.21 13.79
C PRO A 7 15.98 -22.38 13.27
N ASP A 8 16.13 -21.76 12.10
CA ASP A 8 15.04 -21.07 11.42
C ASP A 8 13.96 -22.09 11.00
N LYS A 9 12.80 -22.02 11.62
CA LYS A 9 11.69 -22.95 11.42
C LYS A 9 11.19 -22.98 9.97
N ILE A 10 11.30 -21.87 9.24
CA ILE A 10 10.89 -21.77 7.83
C ILE A 10 11.89 -22.53 6.97
N LEU A 11 13.18 -22.22 7.10
CA LEU A 11 14.23 -22.82 6.28
C LEU A 11 14.36 -24.33 6.52
N VAL A 12 14.21 -24.79 7.77
CA VAL A 12 14.29 -26.23 8.11
C VAL A 12 13.10 -27.03 7.57
N ARG A 13 11.91 -26.41 7.46
CA ARG A 13 10.70 -27.07 6.97
C ARG A 13 10.50 -26.94 5.46
N MET A 14 11.27 -26.10 4.79
CA MET A 14 11.17 -25.93 3.34
C MET A 14 11.54 -27.22 2.60
N PRO A 15 10.76 -27.62 1.60
CA PRO A 15 11.16 -28.67 0.69
C PRO A 15 12.36 -28.22 -0.16
N SER A 16 13.07 -29.19 -0.76
CA SER A 16 14.18 -28.89 -1.65
C SER A 16 13.77 -27.96 -2.80
N LEU A 17 14.41 -26.79 -2.92
CA LEU A 17 14.15 -25.84 -4.03
C LEU A 17 14.32 -26.47 -5.41
N ARG A 18 15.18 -27.47 -5.53
CA ARG A 18 15.35 -28.24 -6.76
C ARG A 18 14.11 -29.07 -7.08
N ALA A 19 13.52 -29.72 -6.07
CA ALA A 19 12.29 -30.48 -6.23
C ALA A 19 11.09 -29.55 -6.54
N VAL A 20 10.99 -28.41 -5.86
CA VAL A 20 9.96 -27.37 -6.15
C VAL A 20 10.09 -26.85 -7.57
N ARG A 21 11.32 -26.57 -8.07
CA ARG A 21 11.54 -26.11 -9.44
C ARG A 21 11.10 -27.15 -10.48
N SER A 22 11.36 -28.42 -10.23
CA SER A 22 10.94 -29.52 -11.10
C SER A 22 9.43 -29.68 -11.11
N PHE A 23 8.79 -29.54 -9.97
CA PHE A 23 7.34 -29.54 -9.84
C PHE A 23 6.70 -28.38 -10.62
N VAL A 24 7.20 -27.14 -10.43
CA VAL A 24 6.67 -25.96 -11.14
C VAL A 24 6.81 -26.11 -12.67
N ALA A 25 7.92 -26.64 -13.16
CA ALA A 25 8.09 -26.90 -14.58
C ALA A 25 7.10 -27.99 -15.07
N ALA A 26 6.94 -29.09 -14.32
CA ALA A 26 6.01 -30.16 -14.69
C ALA A 26 4.54 -29.68 -14.67
N ALA A 27 4.16 -28.86 -13.71
CA ALA A 27 2.84 -28.25 -13.59
C ALA A 27 2.57 -27.27 -14.74
N LYS A 28 3.53 -26.41 -15.09
CA LYS A 28 3.41 -25.45 -16.19
C LYS A 28 3.15 -26.13 -17.54
N TYR A 29 3.84 -27.24 -17.82
CA TYR A 29 3.73 -27.94 -19.10
C TYR A 29 2.75 -29.10 -19.09
N LEU A 30 2.22 -29.49 -17.95
CA LEU A 30 1.42 -30.71 -17.72
C LEU A 30 2.08 -31.95 -18.34
N SER A 31 3.42 -31.99 -18.31
CA SER A 31 4.25 -33.00 -18.97
C SER A 31 5.63 -33.09 -18.32
N PHE A 32 5.97 -34.26 -17.82
CA PHE A 32 7.29 -34.50 -17.23
C PHE A 32 8.42 -34.49 -18.28
N THR A 33 8.10 -34.86 -19.53
CA THR A 33 9.07 -34.83 -20.63
C THR A 33 9.40 -33.38 -21.01
N ARG A 34 8.38 -32.53 -21.24
CA ARG A 34 8.59 -31.12 -21.54
C ARG A 34 9.26 -30.36 -20.40
N ALA A 35 8.93 -30.70 -19.16
CA ALA A 35 9.60 -30.13 -17.99
C ALA A 35 11.09 -30.50 -17.96
N ALA A 36 11.42 -31.75 -18.31
CA ALA A 36 12.81 -32.21 -18.39
C ALA A 36 13.59 -31.47 -19.47
N GLU A 37 13.03 -31.30 -20.64
CA GLU A 37 13.58 -30.51 -21.75
C GLU A 37 13.81 -29.05 -21.32
N ALA A 38 12.80 -28.39 -20.72
CA ALA A 38 12.87 -27.00 -20.28
C ALA A 38 13.93 -26.77 -19.18
N LEU A 39 14.21 -27.76 -18.35
CA LEU A 39 15.21 -27.67 -17.29
C LEU A 39 16.56 -28.30 -17.65
N CYS A 40 16.73 -28.81 -18.87
CA CYS A 40 17.92 -29.50 -19.36
C CYS A 40 18.36 -30.68 -18.45
N VAL A 41 17.38 -31.51 -18.04
CA VAL A 41 17.58 -32.70 -17.20
C VAL A 41 16.85 -33.90 -17.80
N THR A 42 17.01 -35.10 -17.22
CA THR A 42 16.29 -36.30 -17.66
C THR A 42 14.86 -36.34 -17.07
N GLN A 43 13.92 -36.95 -17.78
CA GLN A 43 12.54 -37.14 -17.30
C GLN A 43 12.53 -38.01 -16.00
N ALA A 44 13.44 -38.95 -15.86
CA ALA A 44 13.62 -39.75 -14.64
C ALA A 44 14.01 -38.89 -13.43
N ALA A 45 14.85 -37.87 -13.65
CA ALA A 45 15.23 -36.90 -12.59
C ALA A 45 14.03 -36.07 -12.15
N ILE A 46 13.19 -35.55 -13.10
CA ILE A 46 11.96 -34.84 -12.77
C ILE A 46 11.02 -35.71 -11.95
N SER A 47 10.76 -36.95 -12.40
CA SER A 47 9.86 -37.88 -11.70
C SER A 47 10.32 -38.22 -10.30
N ARG A 48 11.65 -38.33 -10.10
CA ARG A 48 12.24 -38.57 -8.79
C ARG A 48 12.06 -37.36 -7.87
N GLN A 49 12.36 -36.17 -8.35
CA GLN A 49 12.25 -34.92 -7.56
C GLN A 49 10.81 -34.61 -7.16
N ILE A 50 9.84 -34.88 -8.03
CA ILE A 50 8.42 -34.75 -7.71
C ILE A 50 8.01 -35.74 -6.63
N ARG A 51 8.43 -36.99 -6.70
CA ARG A 51 8.16 -37.98 -5.64
C ARG A 51 8.79 -37.61 -4.30
N GLU A 52 10.01 -37.05 -4.30
CA GLU A 52 10.66 -36.51 -3.11
C GLU A 52 9.86 -35.37 -2.51
N LEU A 53 9.29 -34.47 -3.33
CA LEU A 53 8.45 -33.36 -2.90
C LEU A 53 7.11 -33.84 -2.32
N GLU A 54 6.42 -34.76 -3.01
CA GLU A 54 5.16 -35.35 -2.55
C GLU A 54 5.35 -36.10 -1.22
N ALA A 55 6.45 -36.84 -1.09
CA ALA A 55 6.82 -37.51 0.17
C ALA A 55 7.07 -36.52 1.30
N HIS A 56 7.74 -35.39 1.02
CA HIS A 56 7.99 -34.34 2.02
C HIS A 56 6.70 -33.66 2.47
N LEU A 57 5.77 -33.40 1.55
CA LEU A 57 4.49 -32.75 1.84
C LEU A 57 3.41 -33.73 2.37
N GLY A 58 3.61 -35.03 2.20
CA GLY A 58 2.68 -36.07 2.61
C GLY A 58 1.40 -36.16 1.73
N VAL A 59 1.40 -35.54 0.55
CA VAL A 59 0.24 -35.50 -0.36
C VAL A 59 0.70 -35.61 -1.82
N GLU A 60 -0.14 -36.19 -2.67
CA GLU A 60 0.10 -36.20 -4.12
C GLU A 60 -0.24 -34.85 -4.72
N LEU A 61 0.62 -34.33 -5.57
CA LEU A 61 0.46 -33.06 -6.27
C LEU A 61 -0.04 -33.27 -7.71
N PHE A 62 0.16 -34.46 -8.28
CA PHE A 62 -0.34 -34.84 -9.60
C PHE A 62 -1.26 -36.03 -9.55
N LYS A 63 -2.33 -35.97 -10.36
CA LYS A 63 -3.15 -37.14 -10.75
C LYS A 63 -2.58 -37.73 -12.02
N ARG A 64 -2.33 -39.03 -12.03
CA ARG A 64 -1.86 -39.77 -13.20
C ARG A 64 -3.03 -40.55 -13.77
N THR A 65 -3.71 -40.00 -14.76
CA THR A 65 -4.84 -40.63 -15.44
C THR A 65 -4.39 -41.13 -16.83
N GLY A 66 -3.86 -42.35 -16.89
CA GLY A 66 -3.33 -42.90 -18.13
C GLY A 66 -2.18 -42.10 -18.73
N ARG A 67 -2.42 -41.38 -19.85
CA ARG A 67 -1.41 -40.56 -20.53
C ARG A 67 -1.44 -39.06 -20.11
N ALA A 68 -2.47 -38.65 -19.37
CA ALA A 68 -2.60 -37.27 -18.93
C ALA A 68 -1.99 -37.05 -17.54
N VAL A 69 -1.36 -35.89 -17.36
CA VAL A 69 -0.85 -35.40 -16.09
C VAL A 69 -1.68 -34.19 -15.71
N GLU A 70 -2.36 -34.26 -14.60
CA GLU A 70 -3.23 -33.19 -14.09
C GLU A 70 -2.80 -32.84 -12.66
N LEU A 71 -2.99 -31.61 -12.24
CA LEU A 71 -2.76 -31.22 -10.85
C LEU A 71 -3.91 -31.70 -9.96
N THR A 72 -3.58 -32.10 -8.74
CA THR A 72 -4.53 -32.21 -7.64
C THR A 72 -4.92 -30.83 -7.14
N GLU A 73 -5.91 -30.72 -6.27
CA GLU A 73 -6.22 -29.47 -5.56
C GLU A 73 -5.01 -28.96 -4.75
N ALA A 74 -4.33 -29.86 -4.03
CA ALA A 74 -3.08 -29.56 -3.34
C ALA A 74 -1.97 -29.13 -4.32
N GLY A 75 -1.89 -29.78 -5.50
CA GLY A 75 -0.96 -29.41 -6.57
C GLY A 75 -1.21 -28.02 -7.10
N THR A 76 -2.47 -27.63 -7.32
CA THR A 76 -2.84 -26.29 -7.78
C THR A 76 -2.45 -25.23 -6.74
N LEU A 77 -2.85 -25.44 -5.48
CA LEU A 77 -2.50 -24.53 -4.37
C LEU A 77 -0.98 -24.35 -4.24
N PHE A 78 -0.23 -25.44 -4.30
CA PHE A 78 1.23 -25.41 -4.17
C PHE A 78 1.90 -24.80 -5.41
N TYR A 79 1.35 -25.01 -6.61
CA TYR A 79 1.84 -24.39 -7.85
C TYR A 79 1.78 -22.87 -7.81
N ASP A 80 0.63 -22.32 -7.43
CA ASP A 80 0.42 -20.87 -7.39
C ASP A 80 1.41 -20.21 -6.42
N ALA A 81 1.57 -20.76 -5.22
CA ALA A 81 2.51 -20.26 -4.23
C ALA A 81 3.98 -20.38 -4.68
N ALA A 82 4.36 -21.55 -5.23
CA ALA A 82 5.73 -21.82 -5.65
C ALA A 82 6.13 -21.02 -6.89
N TYR A 83 5.22 -20.91 -7.88
CA TYR A 83 5.47 -20.13 -9.09
C TYR A 83 5.69 -18.66 -8.77
N LEU A 84 4.81 -18.05 -7.96
CA LEU A 84 4.97 -16.66 -7.51
C LEU A 84 6.29 -16.43 -6.77
N SER A 85 6.69 -17.39 -5.91
CA SER A 85 7.96 -17.32 -5.19
C SER A 85 9.17 -17.32 -6.15
N PHE A 86 9.15 -18.17 -7.18
CA PHE A 86 10.21 -18.18 -8.20
C PHE A 86 10.24 -16.92 -9.05
N VAL A 87 9.09 -16.36 -9.42
CA VAL A 87 9.00 -15.06 -10.11
C VAL A 87 9.67 -13.98 -9.26
N ASN A 88 9.38 -13.92 -7.96
CA ASN A 88 9.97 -12.95 -7.04
C ASN A 88 11.50 -13.10 -6.94
N ILE A 89 12.00 -14.34 -6.83
CA ILE A 89 13.44 -14.61 -6.80
C ILE A 89 14.11 -14.18 -8.13
N ALA A 90 13.50 -14.52 -9.27
CA ALA A 90 14.02 -14.15 -10.60
C ALA A 90 14.08 -12.63 -10.76
N GLN A 91 13.01 -11.92 -10.40
CA GLN A 91 12.96 -10.45 -10.43
C GLN A 91 14.02 -9.82 -9.52
N ALA A 92 14.24 -10.37 -8.32
CA ALA A 92 15.30 -9.89 -7.44
C ALA A 92 16.69 -10.07 -8.05
N ALA A 93 16.94 -11.22 -8.69
CA ALA A 93 18.20 -11.48 -9.39
C ALA A 93 18.39 -10.54 -10.59
N GLU A 94 17.35 -10.28 -11.38
CA GLU A 94 17.38 -9.31 -12.49
C GLU A 94 17.65 -7.89 -11.98
N ARG A 95 17.02 -7.46 -10.89
CA ARG A 95 17.29 -6.16 -10.28
C ARG A 95 18.75 -5.99 -9.85
N ILE A 96 19.34 -7.01 -9.25
CA ILE A 96 20.77 -7.01 -8.88
C ILE A 96 21.65 -6.87 -10.11
N GLN A 97 21.28 -7.48 -11.24
CA GLN A 97 22.02 -7.39 -12.50
C GLN A 97 21.78 -6.05 -13.21
N SER A 98 20.55 -5.53 -13.22
CA SER A 98 20.18 -4.28 -13.87
C SER A 98 20.71 -3.05 -13.13
N THR A 99 20.94 -3.10 -11.82
CA THR A 99 21.62 -2.03 -11.06
C THR A 99 23.02 -1.70 -11.61
N ARG A 100 23.58 -2.58 -12.45
CA ARG A 100 24.87 -2.33 -13.13
C ARG A 100 24.76 -1.66 -14.49
N ALA A 101 23.56 -1.50 -15.08
CA ALA A 101 23.40 -1.02 -16.46
C ALA A 101 22.17 -0.13 -16.71
N GLY A 102 21.31 0.10 -15.69
CA GLY A 102 20.06 0.86 -15.82
C GLY A 102 20.16 2.31 -15.34
N LYS A 103 19.13 3.11 -15.66
CA LYS A 103 18.96 4.43 -15.04
C LYS A 103 18.86 4.26 -13.53
N PRO A 104 19.39 5.22 -12.76
CA PRO A 104 19.19 5.22 -11.31
C PRO A 104 17.70 5.26 -10.98
N ALA A 105 17.25 4.36 -10.10
CA ALA A 105 15.86 4.22 -9.72
C ALA A 105 15.68 4.47 -8.23
N LEU A 106 14.55 5.09 -7.87
CA LEU A 106 14.15 5.34 -6.49
C LEU A 106 12.81 4.67 -6.21
N THR A 107 12.75 3.86 -5.16
CA THR A 107 11.50 3.21 -4.73
C THR A 107 10.91 3.94 -3.53
N ILE A 108 9.72 4.51 -3.73
CA ILE A 108 8.98 5.31 -2.75
C ILE A 108 7.85 4.46 -2.20
N CYS A 109 7.68 4.44 -0.87
CA CYS A 109 6.57 3.80 -0.21
C CYS A 109 5.66 4.84 0.47
N CYS A 110 4.37 4.82 0.14
CA CYS A 110 3.39 5.71 0.76
C CYS A 110 2.00 5.05 0.82
N SER A 111 1.00 5.75 1.38
CA SER A 111 -0.38 5.28 1.32
C SER A 111 -0.96 5.40 -0.10
N THR A 112 -1.94 4.56 -0.42
CA THR A 112 -2.67 4.62 -1.70
C THR A 112 -3.30 5.99 -1.93
N ALA A 113 -3.86 6.61 -0.88
CA ALA A 113 -4.43 7.94 -0.95
C ALA A 113 -3.39 9.00 -1.28
N PHE A 114 -2.22 8.96 -0.62
CA PHE A 114 -1.14 9.91 -0.86
C PHE A 114 -0.59 9.78 -2.29
N SER A 115 -0.38 8.56 -2.76
CA SER A 115 0.10 8.33 -4.12
C SER A 115 -0.89 8.85 -5.17
N GLY A 116 -2.20 8.59 -5.00
CA GLY A 116 -3.23 8.96 -5.97
C GLY A 116 -3.59 10.44 -5.98
N LEU A 117 -3.70 11.08 -4.81
CA LEU A 117 -4.24 12.44 -4.69
C LEU A 117 -3.15 13.52 -4.57
N TRP A 118 -1.99 13.18 -3.98
CA TRP A 118 -0.91 14.14 -3.78
C TRP A 118 0.26 13.93 -4.76
N LEU A 119 0.85 12.75 -4.77
CA LEU A 119 2.09 12.46 -5.49
C LEU A 119 1.89 12.45 -7.01
N SER A 120 0.82 11.82 -7.51
CA SER A 120 0.54 11.68 -8.93
C SER A 120 0.43 13.02 -9.67
N ARG A 121 -0.05 14.07 -9.00
CA ARG A 121 -0.19 15.41 -9.58
C ARG A 121 1.13 16.17 -9.69
N ARG A 122 2.13 15.82 -8.88
CA ARG A 122 3.41 16.53 -8.75
C ARG A 122 4.57 15.83 -9.45
N LEU A 123 4.51 14.50 -9.61
CA LEU A 123 5.55 13.73 -10.29
C LEU A 123 5.90 14.22 -11.70
N PRO A 124 4.96 14.73 -12.55
CA PRO A 124 5.31 15.28 -13.85
C PRO A 124 6.36 16.40 -13.77
N ASP A 125 6.27 17.27 -12.76
CA ASP A 125 7.27 18.33 -12.51
C ASP A 125 8.63 17.74 -12.12
N PHE A 126 8.65 16.72 -11.24
CA PHE A 126 9.88 16.02 -10.91
C PHE A 126 10.56 15.41 -12.14
N PHE A 127 9.80 14.72 -12.99
CA PHE A 127 10.33 14.08 -14.19
C PHE A 127 10.85 15.07 -15.23
N ALA A 128 10.21 16.25 -15.35
CA ALA A 128 10.67 17.30 -16.24
C ALA A 128 12.10 17.78 -15.88
N ASN A 129 12.42 17.82 -14.58
CA ASN A 129 13.70 18.25 -14.06
C ASN A 129 14.70 17.09 -13.83
N ASN A 130 14.23 15.84 -13.85
CA ASN A 130 15.02 14.64 -13.58
C ASN A 130 14.71 13.50 -14.55
N PRO A 131 14.96 13.67 -15.89
CA PRO A 131 14.61 12.68 -16.90
C PRO A 131 15.49 11.42 -16.85
N ASP A 132 16.57 11.47 -16.07
CA ASP A 132 17.53 10.40 -15.84
C ASP A 132 17.14 9.46 -14.69
N ILE A 133 16.09 9.78 -13.91
CA ILE A 133 15.68 9.02 -12.73
C ILE A 133 14.37 8.27 -13.00
N ASP A 134 14.36 6.98 -12.70
CA ASP A 134 13.14 6.18 -12.68
C ASP A 134 12.55 6.15 -11.26
N ILE A 135 11.22 6.29 -11.14
CA ILE A 135 10.50 6.22 -9.86
C ILE A 135 9.61 4.99 -9.82
N ASN A 136 9.78 4.19 -8.78
CA ASN A 136 8.87 3.11 -8.41
C ASN A 136 8.03 3.55 -7.20
N VAL A 137 6.71 3.49 -7.32
CA VAL A 137 5.81 3.79 -6.19
C VAL A 137 5.19 2.49 -5.69
N VAL A 138 5.43 2.20 -4.42
CA VAL A 138 4.81 1.08 -3.71
C VAL A 138 3.81 1.63 -2.72
N THR A 139 2.58 1.17 -2.77
CA THR A 139 1.55 1.62 -1.84
C THR A 139 1.23 0.54 -0.80
N THR A 140 1.06 0.96 0.45
CA THR A 140 0.68 0.05 1.54
C THR A 140 -0.19 0.77 2.57
N GLY A 141 -1.10 0.02 3.18
CA GLY A 141 -1.80 0.42 4.41
C GLY A 141 -1.06 -0.02 5.68
N ASN A 142 -0.05 -0.88 5.56
CA ASN A 142 0.71 -1.42 6.67
C ASN A 142 2.21 -1.25 6.46
N PHE A 143 2.76 -0.16 6.98
CA PHE A 143 4.20 0.16 6.89
C PHE A 143 5.09 -0.71 7.79
N LEU A 144 4.51 -1.51 8.68
CA LEU A 144 5.24 -2.42 9.57
C LEU A 144 5.54 -3.76 8.90
N GLN A 145 4.73 -4.16 7.93
CA GLN A 145 4.87 -5.39 7.19
C GLN A 145 4.91 -5.09 5.69
N MET A 146 6.12 -4.95 5.18
CA MET A 146 6.34 -4.86 3.74
C MET A 146 6.25 -6.25 3.10
N GLU A 147 5.77 -6.31 1.86
CA GLU A 147 5.81 -7.55 1.10
C GLU A 147 7.25 -8.03 0.93
N PRO A 148 7.50 -9.36 0.99
CA PRO A 148 8.83 -9.92 0.78
C PRO A 148 9.44 -9.45 -0.54
N GLY A 149 10.69 -9.01 -0.50
CA GLY A 149 11.41 -8.51 -1.68
C GLY A 149 11.16 -7.04 -2.05
N VAL A 150 10.29 -6.34 -1.33
CA VAL A 150 10.08 -4.90 -1.50
C VAL A 150 10.94 -4.14 -0.49
N HIS A 151 11.91 -3.37 -0.99
CA HIS A 151 12.83 -2.58 -0.19
C HIS A 151 12.77 -1.11 -0.61
N PRO A 152 11.84 -0.32 -0.06
CA PRO A 152 11.75 1.09 -0.38
C PRO A 152 13.03 1.85 0.02
N ASP A 153 13.36 2.86 -0.79
CA ASP A 153 14.44 3.80 -0.50
C ASP A 153 14.00 4.86 0.49
N LEU A 154 12.72 5.25 0.39
CA LEU A 154 12.10 6.21 1.31
C LEU A 154 10.62 5.89 1.55
N PHE A 155 10.12 6.39 2.68
CA PHE A 155 8.74 6.24 3.12
C PHE A 155 8.12 7.62 3.38
N ILE A 156 6.86 7.78 2.97
CA ILE A 156 6.03 8.92 3.36
C ILE A 156 4.86 8.36 4.16
N ASN A 157 4.93 8.50 5.47
CA ASN A 157 3.98 7.85 6.37
C ASN A 157 3.79 8.62 7.68
N LYS A 158 2.71 8.25 8.39
CA LYS A 158 2.41 8.71 9.73
C LYS A 158 3.01 7.71 10.72
N ILE A 159 3.96 8.15 11.52
CA ILE A 159 4.61 7.32 12.55
C ILE A 159 4.60 8.03 13.90
N SER A 160 4.61 7.25 14.98
CA SER A 160 4.62 7.79 16.33
C SER A 160 6.00 8.22 16.77
N ASP A 161 7.02 7.42 16.43
CA ASP A 161 8.39 7.59 16.90
C ASP A 161 9.39 7.40 15.76
N PRO A 162 10.49 8.18 15.76
CA PRO A 162 11.62 7.99 14.87
C PRO A 162 12.17 6.56 15.03
N ARG A 163 12.42 5.88 13.92
CA ARG A 163 12.97 4.54 13.91
C ARG A 163 14.48 4.57 13.95
N GLU A 164 15.09 3.76 14.81
CA GLU A 164 16.55 3.62 14.88
C GLU A 164 17.13 3.19 13.52
N GLY A 165 18.23 3.82 13.09
CA GLY A 165 18.87 3.61 11.80
C GLY A 165 18.17 4.29 10.61
N TYR A 166 17.20 5.18 10.89
CA TYR A 166 16.49 5.97 9.88
C TYR A 166 16.51 7.46 10.18
N HIS A 167 16.71 8.26 9.13
CA HIS A 167 16.39 9.68 9.18
C HIS A 167 14.87 9.87 9.01
N SER A 168 14.27 10.69 9.88
CA SER A 168 12.86 11.04 9.85
C SER A 168 12.69 12.54 9.83
N ILE A 169 12.31 13.10 8.69
CA ILE A 169 12.06 14.54 8.52
C ILE A 169 10.59 14.78 8.79
N PRO A 170 10.23 15.60 9.78
CA PRO A 170 8.84 15.91 10.07
C PRO A 170 8.21 16.73 8.94
N LEU A 171 6.99 16.39 8.55
CA LEU A 171 6.25 17.08 7.49
C LEU A 171 5.11 17.92 8.06
N PHE A 172 3.95 17.32 8.30
CA PHE A 172 2.75 18.03 8.73
C PHE A 172 1.88 17.18 9.66
N TYR A 173 0.94 17.85 10.34
CA TYR A 173 -0.18 17.21 11.04
C TYR A 173 -1.40 17.09 10.14
N ASP A 174 -2.29 16.15 10.46
CA ASP A 174 -3.56 16.03 9.76
C ASP A 174 -4.49 17.20 10.13
N LEU A 175 -4.92 17.93 9.12
CA LEU A 175 -6.03 18.87 9.17
C LEU A 175 -7.21 18.22 8.44
N ILE A 176 -8.32 17.98 9.15
CA ILE A 176 -9.44 17.15 8.68
C ILE A 176 -10.74 17.97 8.76
N TYR A 177 -11.49 18.00 7.67
CA TYR A 177 -12.78 18.67 7.57
C TYR A 177 -13.70 17.96 6.58
N PRO A 178 -15.04 18.10 6.71
CA PRO A 178 -15.99 17.56 5.75
C PRO A 178 -15.84 18.17 4.36
N VAL A 179 -16.03 17.35 3.31
CA VAL A 179 -16.04 17.79 1.92
C VAL A 179 -17.18 17.14 1.14
N CYS A 180 -17.80 17.92 0.28
CA CYS A 180 -18.76 17.48 -0.73
C CYS A 180 -18.60 18.30 -2.00
N THR A 181 -19.36 17.99 -3.06
CA THR A 181 -19.42 18.86 -4.23
C THR A 181 -20.35 20.05 -4.01
N PRO A 182 -20.15 21.18 -4.72
CA PRO A 182 -21.06 22.31 -4.68
C PRO A 182 -22.53 21.94 -4.98
N ASP A 183 -22.72 21.03 -5.94
CA ASP A 183 -24.06 20.58 -6.33
C ASP A 183 -24.73 19.77 -5.23
N PHE A 184 -23.97 18.87 -4.55
CA PHE A 184 -24.51 18.13 -3.41
C PHE A 184 -24.92 19.05 -2.27
N LEU A 185 -24.12 20.09 -1.97
CA LEU A 185 -24.47 21.11 -0.95
C LEU A 185 -25.73 21.90 -1.34
N ARG A 186 -25.85 22.31 -2.59
CA ARG A 186 -27.01 23.03 -3.11
C ARG A 186 -28.29 22.20 -2.98
N ASP A 187 -28.21 20.91 -3.31
CA ASP A 187 -29.37 20.01 -3.31
C ASP A 187 -29.69 19.49 -1.89
N ASN A 188 -28.76 19.61 -0.93
CA ASN A 188 -28.92 19.24 0.47
C ASN A 188 -28.49 20.36 1.42
N PRO A 189 -29.14 21.52 1.42
CA PRO A 189 -28.70 22.73 2.16
C PRO A 189 -28.62 22.52 3.69
N ALA A 190 -29.31 21.56 4.25
CA ALA A 190 -29.25 21.21 5.68
C ALA A 190 -27.85 20.82 6.16
N ILE A 191 -27.00 20.31 5.27
CA ILE A 191 -25.62 19.88 5.63
C ILE A 191 -24.68 21.04 5.95
N ALA A 192 -25.13 22.29 5.77
CA ALA A 192 -24.41 23.47 6.23
C ALA A 192 -24.42 23.62 7.78
N SER A 193 -25.16 22.78 8.50
CA SER A 193 -25.13 22.64 9.96
C SER A 193 -24.55 21.27 10.35
N LEU A 194 -24.03 21.17 11.58
CA LEU A 194 -23.47 19.90 12.08
C LEU A 194 -24.54 18.80 12.24
N GLU A 195 -25.74 19.18 12.65
CA GLU A 195 -26.88 18.28 12.79
C GLU A 195 -27.35 17.76 11.43
N GLY A 196 -27.50 18.66 10.45
CA GLY A 196 -27.86 18.26 9.08
C GLY A 196 -26.79 17.43 8.40
N LEU A 197 -25.51 17.72 8.69
CA LEU A 197 -24.38 16.92 8.22
C LEU A 197 -24.43 15.51 8.81
N ARG A 198 -24.68 15.36 10.12
CA ARG A 198 -24.84 14.04 10.79
C ARG A 198 -25.92 13.20 10.12
N ASP A 199 -27.01 13.83 9.71
CA ASP A 199 -28.21 13.17 9.19
C ASP A 199 -28.20 13.00 7.66
N THR A 200 -27.05 13.15 7.00
CA THR A 200 -26.86 12.93 5.55
C THR A 200 -26.20 11.59 5.24
N VAL A 201 -25.96 11.30 3.95
CA VAL A 201 -25.16 10.15 3.51
C VAL A 201 -23.69 10.43 3.82
N LEU A 202 -23.12 9.66 4.74
CA LEU A 202 -21.74 9.77 5.15
C LEU A 202 -20.89 8.66 4.52
N LEU A 203 -19.86 9.07 3.81
CA LEU A 203 -18.85 8.21 3.21
C LEU A 203 -17.68 8.09 4.18
N ASN A 204 -17.52 6.93 4.78
CA ASN A 204 -16.66 6.70 5.93
C ASN A 204 -15.42 5.88 5.57
N LEU A 205 -14.25 6.37 5.98
CA LEU A 205 -13.02 5.62 5.84
C LEU A 205 -12.93 4.58 6.96
N SER A 206 -12.96 3.31 6.58
CA SER A 206 -12.89 2.17 7.50
C SER A 206 -11.44 1.90 7.93
N PRO A 207 -11.19 1.45 9.18
CA PRO A 207 -9.87 1.06 9.66
C PRO A 207 -9.38 -0.30 9.10
N TYR A 208 -10.21 -1.05 8.40
CA TYR A 208 -9.86 -2.39 7.90
C TYR A 208 -8.62 -2.37 6.98
N GLY A 209 -7.71 -3.30 7.19
CA GLY A 209 -6.46 -3.43 6.41
C GLY A 209 -5.37 -2.42 6.77
N ARG A 210 -5.56 -1.61 7.83
CA ARG A 210 -4.54 -0.70 8.36
C ARG A 210 -3.77 -1.31 9.51
N ALA A 211 -2.51 -0.88 9.68
CA ALA A 211 -1.75 -1.24 10.87
C ALA A 211 -2.47 -0.71 12.12
N GLN A 212 -2.55 -1.54 13.17
CA GLN A 212 -3.20 -1.16 14.45
C GLN A 212 -2.58 0.09 15.12
N VAL A 213 -1.36 0.45 14.73
CA VAL A 213 -0.63 1.61 15.27
C VAL A 213 -1.03 2.94 14.61
N ALA A 214 -1.70 2.91 13.46
CA ALA A 214 -2.18 4.12 12.81
C ALA A 214 -3.51 4.53 13.44
N GLU A 215 -3.52 5.64 14.16
CA GLU A 215 -4.75 6.22 14.65
C GLU A 215 -5.65 6.60 13.47
N HIS A 216 -6.87 6.18 13.59
CA HIS A 216 -7.87 6.31 12.56
C HIS A 216 -8.87 7.40 12.97
N VAL A 217 -9.09 8.36 12.09
CA VAL A 217 -10.16 9.34 12.23
C VAL A 217 -11.27 8.95 11.26
N ASP A 218 -12.41 8.60 11.82
CA ASP A 218 -13.66 8.36 11.11
C ASP A 218 -14.72 9.40 11.50
N TRP A 219 -15.93 9.26 10.95
CA TRP A 219 -17.02 10.17 11.29
C TRP A 219 -17.38 10.13 12.77
N SER A 220 -17.26 8.99 13.45
CA SER A 220 -17.56 8.87 14.88
C SER A 220 -16.58 9.70 15.70
N VAL A 221 -15.29 9.58 15.42
CA VAL A 221 -14.23 10.37 16.07
C VAL A 221 -14.40 11.86 15.76
N TRP A 222 -14.66 12.21 14.49
CA TRP A 222 -14.78 13.60 14.07
C TRP A 222 -15.99 14.30 14.73
N PHE A 223 -17.17 13.66 14.72
CA PHE A 223 -18.35 14.25 15.37
C PHE A 223 -18.21 14.31 16.91
N SER A 224 -17.59 13.29 17.52
CA SER A 224 -17.33 13.28 18.95
C SER A 224 -16.40 14.44 19.36
N PHE A 225 -15.47 14.85 18.51
CA PHE A 225 -14.60 16.01 18.76
C PHE A 225 -15.39 17.34 18.86
N PHE A 226 -16.58 17.40 18.27
CA PHE A 226 -17.50 18.55 18.33
C PHE A 226 -18.72 18.29 19.22
N ASP A 227 -18.66 17.34 20.16
CA ASP A 227 -19.72 16.99 21.10
C ASP A 227 -21.03 16.54 20.44
N ILE A 228 -20.95 15.96 19.22
CA ILE A 228 -22.11 15.42 18.50
C ILE A 228 -22.07 13.89 18.53
N ASN A 229 -23.16 13.28 19.00
CA ASN A 229 -23.30 11.84 19.00
C ASN A 229 -23.87 11.34 17.66
N LEU A 230 -23.10 10.52 16.96
CA LEU A 230 -23.48 9.92 15.67
C LEU A 230 -24.60 8.87 15.83
N GLU A 231 -24.71 8.22 17.00
CA GLU A 231 -25.74 7.20 17.28
C GLU A 231 -27.18 7.79 17.33
N THR A 232 -27.31 9.11 17.53
CA THR A 232 -28.62 9.79 17.59
C THR A 232 -29.15 10.19 16.22
N ARG A 233 -28.71 9.58 15.12
CA ARG A 233 -29.22 9.85 13.77
C ARG A 233 -30.72 9.62 13.68
N THR A 234 -31.44 10.57 13.09
CA THR A 234 -32.91 10.63 13.10
C THR A 234 -33.56 10.07 11.84
N ARG A 235 -32.79 9.70 10.80
CA ARG A 235 -33.33 9.24 9.51
C ARG A 235 -32.89 7.84 9.19
N ASP A 236 -33.85 6.91 9.12
CA ASP A 236 -33.62 5.49 8.78
C ASP A 236 -33.20 5.26 7.31
N ASP A 237 -33.44 6.24 6.41
CA ASP A 237 -33.12 6.16 4.99
C ASP A 237 -31.70 6.61 4.63
N LYS A 238 -30.95 7.15 5.59
CA LYS A 238 -29.55 7.58 5.41
C LYS A 238 -28.59 6.55 5.94
N HIS A 239 -27.61 6.16 5.14
CA HIS A 239 -26.65 5.13 5.50
C HIS A 239 -25.24 5.69 5.69
N LEU A 240 -24.47 4.98 6.47
CA LEU A 240 -23.04 5.13 6.59
C LEU A 240 -22.39 4.12 5.63
N PHE A 241 -21.75 4.61 4.57
CA PHE A 241 -21.01 3.76 3.66
C PHE A 241 -19.56 3.65 4.14
N ASN A 242 -19.06 2.42 4.30
CA ASN A 242 -17.71 2.16 4.81
C ASN A 242 -16.84 1.55 3.72
N ALA A 243 -15.69 2.16 3.46
CA ALA A 243 -14.63 1.61 2.60
C ALA A 243 -13.25 1.89 3.19
N ASN A 244 -12.30 1.02 2.94
CA ASN A 244 -10.89 1.22 3.33
C ASN A 244 -10.04 1.86 2.23
N ASP A 245 -10.61 2.11 1.07
CA ASP A 245 -10.00 2.84 -0.03
C ASP A 245 -10.47 4.29 -0.07
N TYR A 246 -9.58 5.21 0.32
CA TYR A 246 -9.88 6.64 0.35
C TYR A 246 -10.07 7.24 -1.05
N ASN A 247 -9.35 6.74 -2.06
CA ASN A 247 -9.53 7.21 -3.44
C ASN A 247 -10.95 6.90 -3.93
N MET A 248 -11.48 5.70 -3.61
CA MET A 248 -12.87 5.35 -3.90
C MET A 248 -13.85 6.34 -3.24
N LEU A 249 -13.63 6.66 -1.96
CA LEU A 249 -14.51 7.61 -1.24
C LEU A 249 -14.51 8.99 -1.90
N ILE A 250 -13.35 9.52 -2.28
CA ILE A 250 -13.27 10.82 -2.98
C ILE A 250 -13.93 10.75 -4.36
N GLN A 251 -13.82 9.65 -5.09
CA GLN A 251 -14.56 9.47 -6.34
C GLN A 251 -16.09 9.48 -6.12
N MET A 252 -16.58 8.83 -5.06
CA MET A 252 -18.00 8.85 -4.68
C MET A 252 -18.45 10.28 -4.34
N VAL A 253 -17.65 11.05 -3.59
CA VAL A 253 -17.94 12.47 -3.34
C VAL A 253 -18.06 13.26 -4.65
N LEU A 254 -17.08 13.11 -5.55
CA LEU A 254 -17.08 13.80 -6.85
C LEU A 254 -18.27 13.40 -7.74
N ASN A 255 -18.83 12.21 -7.54
CA ASN A 255 -20.05 11.73 -8.18
C ASN A 255 -21.35 12.10 -7.40
N HIS A 256 -21.30 13.09 -6.51
CA HIS A 256 -22.45 13.60 -5.74
C HIS A 256 -23.15 12.56 -4.84
N GLN A 257 -22.42 11.52 -4.36
CA GLN A 257 -23.03 10.41 -3.61
C GLN A 257 -23.06 10.62 -2.09
N GLY A 258 -22.46 11.69 -1.57
CA GLY A 258 -22.43 11.97 -0.14
C GLY A 258 -21.31 12.91 0.28
N VAL A 259 -21.07 12.92 1.60
CA VAL A 259 -20.03 13.73 2.25
C VAL A 259 -18.96 12.81 2.83
N SER A 260 -17.70 13.14 2.61
CA SER A 260 -16.56 12.43 3.24
C SER A 260 -15.74 13.39 4.09
N LEU A 261 -14.97 12.82 5.03
CA LEU A 261 -13.88 13.56 5.66
C LEU A 261 -12.76 13.78 4.64
N GLY A 262 -12.28 15.01 4.54
CA GLY A 262 -11.19 15.43 3.68
C GLY A 262 -9.93 15.69 4.50
N TRP A 263 -8.85 14.98 4.22
CA TRP A 263 -7.52 15.33 4.71
C TRP A 263 -6.97 16.46 3.86
N HIS A 264 -6.70 17.62 4.45
CA HIS A 264 -6.32 18.85 3.75
C HIS A 264 -5.23 18.61 2.70
N HIS A 265 -4.13 17.95 3.07
CA HIS A 265 -3.02 17.67 2.16
C HIS A 265 -3.39 16.84 0.91
N LEU A 266 -4.53 16.13 0.95
CA LEU A 266 -5.04 15.34 -0.18
C LEU A 266 -6.10 16.07 -0.99
N VAL A 267 -6.99 16.83 -0.33
CA VAL A 267 -8.19 17.42 -0.97
C VAL A 267 -8.10 18.92 -1.22
N ALA A 268 -7.13 19.63 -0.63
CA ALA A 268 -6.99 21.06 -0.82
C ALA A 268 -6.98 21.50 -2.30
N PRO A 269 -6.26 20.82 -3.20
CA PRO A 269 -6.28 21.18 -4.62
C PRO A 269 -7.67 21.01 -5.27
N LEU A 270 -8.51 20.08 -4.79
CA LEU A 270 -9.88 19.92 -5.29
C LEU A 270 -10.80 21.04 -4.77
N VAL A 271 -10.56 21.49 -3.53
CA VAL A 271 -11.29 22.62 -2.94
C VAL A 271 -10.90 23.93 -3.64
N GLU A 272 -9.62 24.17 -3.89
CA GLU A 272 -9.13 25.35 -4.61
C GLU A 272 -9.65 25.44 -6.04
N GLN A 273 -9.80 24.30 -6.71
CA GLN A 273 -10.40 24.20 -8.05
C GLN A 273 -11.94 24.33 -8.04
N GLY A 274 -12.57 24.41 -6.86
CA GLY A 274 -14.03 24.47 -6.73
C GLY A 274 -14.75 23.15 -7.04
N LEU A 275 -14.03 22.05 -7.20
CA LEU A 275 -14.60 20.71 -7.39
C LEU A 275 -15.21 20.17 -6.10
N LEU A 276 -14.62 20.55 -4.97
CA LEU A 276 -15.13 20.26 -3.63
C LEU A 276 -15.32 21.55 -2.85
N VAL A 277 -16.25 21.51 -1.90
CA VAL A 277 -16.51 22.59 -0.94
C VAL A 277 -16.58 22.01 0.47
N ARG A 278 -16.37 22.86 1.45
CA ARG A 278 -16.57 22.54 2.86
C ARG A 278 -18.00 22.92 3.23
N PRO A 279 -18.88 21.97 3.56
CA PRO A 279 -20.28 22.29 3.92
C PRO A 279 -20.36 23.01 5.28
N VAL A 280 -19.39 22.80 6.17
CA VAL A 280 -19.28 23.42 7.50
C VAL A 280 -17.89 24.01 7.70
N ALA A 281 -17.78 25.00 8.58
CA ALA A 281 -16.50 25.67 8.89
C ALA A 281 -15.61 24.85 9.84
N GLN A 282 -16.18 23.88 10.54
CA GLN A 282 -15.48 23.07 11.53
C GLN A 282 -14.35 22.27 10.89
N GLU A 283 -13.22 22.25 11.59
CA GLU A 283 -12.02 21.49 11.21
C GLU A 283 -11.34 20.92 12.45
N MET A 284 -10.76 19.74 12.32
CA MET A 284 -10.04 19.05 13.35
C MET A 284 -8.56 18.97 12.99
N ILE A 285 -7.68 19.41 13.92
CA ILE A 285 -6.23 19.22 13.80
C ILE A 285 -5.82 18.08 14.70
N PHE A 286 -5.28 17.03 14.08
CA PHE A 286 -4.82 15.86 14.82
C PHE A 286 -3.33 15.97 15.13
N ARG A 287 -3.00 16.47 16.36
CA ARG A 287 -1.63 16.80 16.77
C ARG A 287 -0.85 15.66 17.43
N GLU A 288 -1.51 14.54 17.69
CA GLU A 288 -0.84 13.41 18.37
C GLU A 288 0.18 12.70 17.50
N LYS A 289 0.00 12.74 16.18
CA LYS A 289 0.90 12.10 15.21
C LYS A 289 1.13 12.98 14.00
N ARG A 290 2.36 12.97 13.54
CA ARG A 290 2.84 13.76 12.41
C ARG A 290 3.19 12.84 11.24
N HIS A 291 3.07 13.35 10.04
CA HIS A 291 3.63 12.70 8.86
C HIS A 291 5.12 12.95 8.78
N TYR A 292 5.86 11.99 8.27
CA TYR A 292 7.31 12.04 8.11
C TYR A 292 7.72 11.55 6.72
N LEU A 293 8.79 12.16 6.22
CA LEU A 293 9.62 11.57 5.17
C LEU A 293 10.74 10.80 5.88
N THR A 294 10.78 9.48 5.66
CA THR A 294 11.70 8.59 6.39
C THR A 294 12.52 7.77 5.40
N TYR A 295 13.83 7.68 5.60
CA TYR A 295 14.74 6.88 4.79
C TYR A 295 15.91 6.33 5.64
N PRO A 296 16.52 5.16 5.24
CA PRO A 296 17.65 4.58 5.96
C PRO A 296 18.84 5.54 6.02
N GLU A 297 19.52 5.64 7.16
CA GLU A 297 20.74 6.43 7.31
C GLU A 297 21.83 6.05 6.29
N SER A 298 21.93 4.77 5.96
CA SER A 298 22.87 4.25 4.96
C SER A 298 22.63 4.79 3.54
N LYS A 299 21.48 5.44 3.27
CA LYS A 299 21.12 6.06 1.99
C LYS A 299 21.13 7.58 2.03
N ALA A 300 21.53 8.20 3.13
CA ALA A 300 21.49 9.66 3.33
C ALA A 300 22.25 10.43 2.25
N ASP A 301 23.37 9.88 1.77
CA ASP A 301 24.24 10.48 0.75
C ASP A 301 23.91 10.01 -0.69
N ASN A 302 22.82 9.26 -0.87
CA ASN A 302 22.41 8.81 -2.20
C ASN A 302 21.89 10.00 -3.01
N GLU A 303 22.55 10.34 -4.12
CA GLU A 303 22.24 11.50 -4.95
C GLU A 303 20.78 11.53 -5.43
N VAL A 304 20.26 10.38 -5.89
CA VAL A 304 18.89 10.25 -6.41
C VAL A 304 17.86 10.50 -5.29
N LEU A 305 18.12 9.94 -4.11
CA LEU A 305 17.29 10.18 -2.93
C LEU A 305 17.33 11.66 -2.52
N CYS A 306 18.50 12.28 -2.50
CA CYS A 306 18.64 13.69 -2.15
C CYS A 306 17.87 14.59 -3.12
N ARG A 307 18.00 14.37 -4.44
CA ARG A 307 17.26 15.12 -5.47
C ARG A 307 15.73 15.01 -5.28
N PHE A 308 15.24 13.80 -5.02
CA PHE A 308 13.82 13.60 -4.75
C PHE A 308 13.39 14.24 -3.43
N ARG A 309 14.14 14.05 -2.35
CA ARG A 309 13.87 14.62 -1.03
C ARG A 309 13.74 16.13 -1.10
N ASP A 310 14.71 16.80 -1.74
CA ASP A 310 14.77 18.26 -1.79
C ASP A 310 13.63 18.83 -2.64
N TRP A 311 13.32 18.21 -3.78
CA TRP A 311 12.13 18.52 -4.58
C TRP A 311 10.84 18.32 -3.76
N PHE A 312 10.73 17.17 -3.07
CA PHE A 312 9.54 16.82 -2.30
C PHE A 312 9.30 17.83 -1.16
N LEU A 313 10.32 18.20 -0.42
CA LEU A 313 10.23 19.18 0.66
C LEU A 313 9.85 20.56 0.12
N GLY A 314 10.37 20.97 -1.03
CA GLY A 314 9.96 22.20 -1.71
C GLY A 314 8.48 22.21 -2.14
N CYS A 315 7.88 21.04 -2.41
CA CYS A 315 6.44 20.92 -2.70
C CYS A 315 5.55 20.95 -1.44
N MET A 316 6.16 20.87 -0.24
CA MET A 316 5.42 20.82 1.04
C MET A 316 5.21 22.21 1.66
N ASP A 317 5.73 23.30 1.06
CA ASP A 317 5.52 24.67 1.51
C ASP A 317 4.08 25.14 1.27
N ASP A 318 3.14 24.55 2.03
CA ASP A 318 1.76 25.02 2.12
C ASP A 318 1.66 26.00 3.29
N GLU A 319 1.43 27.28 2.99
CA GLU A 319 1.34 28.35 4.00
C GLU A 319 0.32 28.06 5.11
N ARG A 320 -0.76 27.33 4.78
CA ARG A 320 -1.78 26.97 5.76
C ARG A 320 -1.31 25.88 6.72
N ILE A 321 -0.55 24.91 6.21
CA ILE A 321 0.07 23.87 7.05
C ILE A 321 1.15 24.49 7.93
N SER A 322 2.00 25.34 7.37
CA SER A 322 3.05 26.07 8.10
C SER A 322 2.48 26.99 9.19
N ALA A 323 1.35 27.67 8.92
CA ALA A 323 0.65 28.51 9.91
C ALA A 323 0.06 27.73 11.09
N LEU A 324 -0.26 26.43 10.90
CA LEU A 324 -0.74 25.55 11.96
C LEU A 324 0.40 25.02 12.86
N GLU A 325 1.62 25.03 12.36
CA GLU A 325 2.82 24.64 13.11
C GLU A 325 3.35 25.76 14.01
N ALA A 326 3.04 27.03 13.66
CA ALA A 326 3.49 28.21 14.41
C ALA A 326 2.59 28.56 15.62
N LYS A 327 1.45 27.89 15.79
CA LYS A 327 0.52 28.01 16.92
C LYS A 327 0.59 26.80 17.84
#